data_855fe3e0fb4d6d32447c99058c8c71d0
#
_entry.id   855fe3e0fb4d6d32447c99058c8c71d0
#
_cell.length_a   1.000
_cell.length_b   1.000
_cell.length_c   1.000
_cell.angle_alpha   90.00
_cell.angle_beta   90.00
_cell.angle_gamma   90.00
#
_symmetry.space_group_name_H-M   'P 1'
#
loop_
_entity.id
_entity.type
_entity.pdbx_description
1 polymer ?
#
loop_
_entity_poly.entity_id
_entity_poly.type
_entity_poly.pdbx_seq_one_letter_code
_entity_poly.pdbx_strand_id
1 'polypeptide(L)'
;IHHAITGAALWEVTSEGLDMAQARRFAIERGGKALQAMTFIERSAMLKAVAKHLLEQKDQFYAISAQTGATRADSWVDIEGGIGTLFTYAGLGSRELPDDILWPEDELIPLSKQGGFAARHVLTSKSGVAVHINAFNFPCWGMLEKLAPTWLAGMPAIIKPATATAQLTQAMVKAIVDSGLVPEGAISLI
;
A
#
# COMPACT_ATOMS: atom_id res chain seq x y z
N ILE A 1 2.09 -10.68 21.94
CA ILE A 1 2.82 -9.39 21.94
C ILE A 1 2.73 -8.81 23.34
N HIS A 2 3.84 -8.29 23.86
CA HIS A 2 3.91 -7.70 25.18
C HIS A 2 4.32 -6.21 25.08
N HIS A 3 3.83 -5.42 26.03
CA HIS A 3 4.25 -4.04 26.18
C HIS A 3 5.74 -3.99 26.51
N ALA A 4 6.55 -3.30 25.71
CA ALA A 4 8.01 -3.35 25.80
C ALA A 4 8.56 -2.81 27.14
N ILE A 5 7.84 -1.90 27.82
CA ILE A 5 8.28 -1.30 29.08
C ILE A 5 7.75 -2.06 30.30
N THR A 6 6.46 -2.47 30.27
CA THR A 6 5.82 -3.06 31.47
C THR A 6 5.81 -4.59 31.46
N GLY A 7 6.05 -5.21 30.30
CA GLY A 7 5.92 -6.64 30.11
C GLY A 7 4.49 -7.18 30.07
N ALA A 8 3.48 -6.32 30.21
CA ALA A 8 2.08 -6.71 30.18
C ALA A 8 1.71 -7.33 28.83
N ALA A 9 0.93 -8.41 28.83
CA ALA A 9 0.39 -8.99 27.61
C ALA A 9 -0.63 -8.03 26.99
N LEU A 10 -0.47 -7.72 25.70
CA LEU A 10 -1.32 -6.79 24.94
C LEU A 10 -2.16 -7.51 23.88
N TRP A 11 -1.54 -8.37 23.10
CA TRP A 11 -2.14 -9.00 21.92
C TRP A 11 -1.67 -10.43 21.78
N GLU A 12 -2.55 -11.26 21.26
CA GLU A 12 -2.20 -12.57 20.73
C GLU A 12 -2.25 -12.52 19.21
N VAL A 13 -1.24 -13.10 18.55
CA VAL A 13 -1.13 -13.15 17.09
C VAL A 13 -1.05 -14.61 16.68
N THR A 14 -1.93 -15.04 15.82
CA THR A 14 -1.98 -16.41 15.29
C THR A 14 -2.27 -16.39 13.80
N SER A 15 -1.80 -17.41 13.10
CA SER A 15 -2.19 -17.72 11.72
C SER A 15 -3.27 -18.81 11.63
N GLU A 16 -3.80 -19.25 12.77
CA GLU A 16 -4.85 -20.27 12.82
C GLU A 16 -6.13 -19.78 12.14
N GLY A 17 -6.71 -20.61 11.29
CA GLY A 17 -7.92 -20.29 10.52
C GLY A 17 -7.70 -19.38 9.31
N LEU A 18 -6.46 -18.97 9.02
CA LEU A 18 -6.15 -18.12 7.87
C LEU A 18 -6.10 -18.91 6.57
N ASP A 19 -7.04 -18.64 5.65
CA ASP A 19 -7.04 -19.18 4.29
C ASP A 19 -6.27 -18.25 3.34
N MET A 20 -4.99 -18.56 3.13
CA MET A 20 -4.11 -17.80 2.22
C MET A 20 -4.60 -17.84 0.76
N ALA A 21 -5.23 -18.94 0.34
CA ALA A 21 -5.76 -19.09 -1.01
C ALA A 21 -6.99 -18.19 -1.21
N GLN A 22 -7.85 -18.09 -0.20
CA GLN A 22 -9.00 -17.18 -0.20
C GLN A 22 -8.54 -15.72 -0.21
N ALA A 23 -7.59 -15.35 0.64
CA ALA A 23 -7.02 -14.00 0.69
C ALA A 23 -6.46 -13.60 -0.69
N ARG A 24 -5.71 -14.50 -1.32
CA ARG A 24 -5.18 -14.29 -2.68
C ARG A 24 -6.29 -14.12 -3.72
N ARG A 25 -7.30 -15.00 -3.73
CA ARG A 25 -8.44 -14.89 -4.67
C ARG A 25 -9.18 -13.57 -4.50
N PHE A 26 -9.50 -13.22 -3.25
CA PHE A 26 -10.18 -11.97 -2.90
C PHE A 26 -9.42 -10.74 -3.40
N ALA A 27 -8.10 -10.68 -3.14
CA ALA A 27 -7.26 -9.59 -3.60
C ALA A 27 -7.27 -9.46 -5.13
N ILE A 28 -7.11 -10.58 -5.86
CA ILE A 28 -7.06 -10.57 -7.33
C ILE A 28 -8.43 -10.22 -7.93
N GLU A 29 -9.50 -10.88 -7.47
CA GLU A 29 -10.81 -10.81 -8.09
C GLU A 29 -11.59 -9.54 -7.74
N ARG A 30 -11.33 -8.94 -6.58
CA ARG A 30 -11.95 -7.69 -6.14
C ARG A 30 -10.97 -6.52 -6.25
N GLY A 31 -9.95 -6.49 -5.42
CA GLY A 31 -9.01 -5.37 -5.35
C GLY A 31 -8.27 -5.12 -6.66
N GLY A 32 -7.75 -6.17 -7.29
CA GLY A 32 -7.02 -6.06 -8.56
C GLY A 32 -7.89 -5.51 -9.68
N LYS A 33 -9.10 -6.07 -9.86
CA LYS A 33 -10.03 -5.57 -10.89
C LYS A 33 -10.43 -4.11 -10.68
N ALA A 34 -10.70 -3.72 -9.44
CA ALA A 34 -11.09 -2.36 -9.11
C ALA A 34 -9.94 -1.36 -9.32
N LEU A 35 -8.73 -1.69 -8.83
CA LEU A 35 -7.56 -0.83 -9.01
C LEU A 35 -7.15 -0.70 -10.49
N GLN A 36 -7.25 -1.77 -11.28
CA GLN A 36 -6.91 -1.75 -12.70
C GLN A 36 -7.91 -0.96 -13.55
N ALA A 37 -9.15 -0.83 -13.10
CA ALA A 37 -10.17 0.01 -13.74
C ALA A 37 -9.98 1.51 -13.49
N MET A 38 -9.21 1.89 -12.48
CA MET A 38 -8.87 3.28 -12.17
C MET A 38 -7.73 3.78 -13.05
N THR A 39 -7.80 5.03 -13.48
CA THR A 39 -6.66 5.71 -14.12
C THR A 39 -5.51 5.94 -13.14
N PHE A 40 -4.31 6.28 -13.64
CA PHE A 40 -3.19 6.66 -12.75
C PHE A 40 -3.53 7.89 -11.90
N ILE A 41 -4.30 8.84 -12.46
CA ILE A 41 -4.73 10.05 -11.74
C ILE A 41 -5.71 9.69 -10.61
N GLU A 42 -6.68 8.80 -10.86
CA GLU A 42 -7.62 8.33 -9.83
C GLU A 42 -6.90 7.58 -8.71
N ARG A 43 -5.94 6.71 -9.04
CA ARG A 43 -5.11 6.01 -8.03
C ARG A 43 -4.24 7.01 -7.25
N SER A 44 -3.71 8.04 -7.89
CA SER A 44 -2.97 9.13 -7.22
C SER A 44 -3.86 9.91 -6.25
N ALA A 45 -5.09 10.22 -6.65
CA ALA A 45 -6.07 10.88 -5.79
C ALA A 45 -6.44 10.00 -4.57
N MET A 46 -6.63 8.69 -4.78
CA MET A 46 -6.85 7.72 -3.73
C MET A 46 -5.68 7.69 -2.73
N LEU A 47 -4.43 7.58 -3.20
CA LEU A 47 -3.25 7.63 -2.33
C LEU A 47 -3.22 8.90 -1.47
N LYS A 48 -3.50 10.04 -2.08
CA LYS A 48 -3.54 11.34 -1.37
C LYS A 48 -4.65 11.38 -0.32
N ALA A 49 -5.82 10.82 -0.61
CA ALA A 49 -6.94 10.77 0.32
C ALA A 49 -6.61 9.86 1.53
N VAL A 50 -6.04 8.68 1.28
CA VAL A 50 -5.58 7.77 2.33
C VAL A 50 -4.52 8.43 3.21
N ALA A 51 -3.53 9.10 2.60
CA ALA A 51 -2.48 9.80 3.36
C ALA A 51 -3.05 10.87 4.30
N LYS A 52 -4.00 11.67 3.84
CA LYS A 52 -4.68 12.69 4.68
C LYS A 52 -5.43 12.03 5.84
N HIS A 53 -6.21 11.00 5.55
CA HIS A 53 -6.98 10.27 6.56
C HIS A 53 -6.08 9.65 7.64
N LEU A 54 -4.97 9.03 7.27
CA LEU A 54 -4.01 8.49 8.22
C LEU A 54 -3.33 9.58 9.06
N LEU A 55 -3.02 10.73 8.45
CA LEU A 55 -2.40 11.85 9.15
C LEU A 55 -3.33 12.44 10.22
N GLU A 56 -4.64 12.51 9.95
CA GLU A 56 -5.65 12.95 10.92
C GLU A 56 -5.76 12.02 12.12
N GLN A 57 -5.41 10.74 11.96
CA GLN A 57 -5.47 9.71 13.00
C GLN A 57 -4.11 9.40 13.64
N LYS A 58 -3.07 10.15 13.35
CA LYS A 58 -1.69 9.83 13.76
C LYS A 58 -1.49 9.64 15.26
N ASP A 59 -2.25 10.34 16.10
CA ASP A 59 -2.08 10.28 17.56
C ASP A 59 -2.42 8.89 18.13
N GLN A 60 -3.40 8.17 17.56
CA GLN A 60 -3.65 6.79 17.94
C GLN A 60 -2.49 5.86 17.56
N PHE A 61 -1.85 6.10 16.40
CA PHE A 61 -0.70 5.29 15.99
C PHE A 61 0.52 5.56 16.89
N TYR A 62 0.72 6.80 17.31
CA TYR A 62 1.75 7.15 18.31
C TYR A 62 1.53 6.45 19.63
N ALA A 63 0.29 6.39 20.12
CA ALA A 63 -0.04 5.70 21.37
C ALA A 63 0.29 4.20 21.30
N ILE A 64 0.01 3.56 20.16
CA ILE A 64 0.35 2.14 19.93
C ILE A 64 1.86 1.97 19.75
N SER A 65 2.52 2.84 19.00
CA SER A 65 3.96 2.79 18.77
C SER A 65 4.75 2.87 20.07
N ALA A 66 4.33 3.71 21.03
CA ALA A 66 4.95 3.80 22.34
C ALA A 66 4.96 2.48 23.11
N GLN A 67 3.97 1.62 22.89
CA GLN A 67 3.90 0.28 23.52
C GLN A 67 4.97 -0.68 22.99
N THR A 68 5.53 -0.42 21.81
CA THR A 68 6.63 -1.21 21.23
C THR A 68 8.00 -0.82 21.78
N GLY A 69 8.07 0.24 22.60
CA GLY A 69 9.31 0.80 23.11
C GLY A 69 9.94 1.87 22.21
N ALA A 70 9.30 2.21 21.10
CA ALA A 70 9.76 3.28 20.21
C ALA A 70 9.70 4.65 20.89
N THR A 71 10.73 5.48 20.67
CA THR A 71 10.71 6.87 21.10
C THR A 71 9.73 7.71 20.26
N ARG A 72 9.36 8.89 20.73
CA ARG A 72 8.52 9.80 19.95
C ARG A 72 9.16 10.19 18.62
N ALA A 73 10.49 10.36 18.61
CA ALA A 73 11.23 10.70 17.40
C ALA A 73 11.24 9.55 16.39
N ASP A 74 11.48 8.31 16.84
CA ASP A 74 11.44 7.13 15.97
C ASP A 74 10.02 6.89 15.42
N SER A 75 9.01 7.04 16.28
CA SER A 75 7.61 6.93 15.87
C SER A 75 7.22 7.99 14.83
N TRP A 76 7.76 9.20 14.94
CA TRP A 76 7.54 10.26 13.95
C TRP A 76 8.12 9.87 12.59
N VAL A 77 9.34 9.35 12.56
CA VAL A 77 9.97 8.87 11.32
C VAL A 77 9.15 7.75 10.70
N ASP A 78 8.75 6.76 11.49
CA ASP A 78 8.00 5.60 10.99
C ASP A 78 6.58 5.97 10.52
N ILE A 79 5.82 6.71 11.32
CA ILE A 79 4.41 7.00 11.05
C ILE A 79 4.27 8.11 10.02
N GLU A 80 4.77 9.33 10.33
CA GLU A 80 4.59 10.48 9.44
C GLU A 80 5.50 10.38 8.21
N GLY A 81 6.71 9.83 8.32
CA GLY A 81 7.56 9.54 7.18
C GLY A 81 6.94 8.51 6.24
N GLY A 82 6.36 7.43 6.80
CA GLY A 82 5.61 6.45 6.02
C GLY A 82 4.40 7.06 5.30
N ILE A 83 3.60 7.88 5.98
CA ILE A 83 2.48 8.61 5.36
C ILE A 83 3.00 9.56 4.26
N GLY A 84 4.17 10.17 4.48
CA GLY A 84 4.85 11.02 3.49
C GLY A 84 5.13 10.31 2.17
N THR A 85 5.41 9.01 2.20
CA THR A 85 5.62 8.24 0.95
C THR A 85 4.35 8.15 0.11
N LEU A 86 3.17 8.04 0.72
CA LEU A 86 1.91 8.08 -0.02
C LEU A 86 1.71 9.43 -0.71
N PHE A 87 1.99 10.54 -0.04
CA PHE A 87 1.93 11.88 -0.66
C PHE A 87 2.94 12.02 -1.81
N THR A 88 4.15 11.49 -1.64
CA THR A 88 5.19 11.53 -2.67
C THR A 88 4.74 10.81 -3.93
N TYR A 89 4.25 9.57 -3.82
CA TYR A 89 3.76 8.79 -4.96
C TYR A 89 2.47 9.34 -5.55
N ALA A 90 1.57 9.89 -4.73
CA ALA A 90 0.39 10.61 -5.21
C ALA A 90 0.77 11.84 -6.06
N GLY A 91 1.77 12.60 -5.60
CA GLY A 91 2.29 13.74 -6.33
C GLY A 91 3.00 13.36 -7.63
N LEU A 92 3.80 12.30 -7.59
CA LEU A 92 4.51 11.76 -8.75
C LEU A 92 3.50 11.27 -9.81
N GLY A 93 2.56 10.43 -9.40
CA GLY A 93 1.55 9.89 -10.31
C GLY A 93 0.71 10.97 -10.98
N SER A 94 0.29 12.01 -10.23
CA SER A 94 -0.52 13.09 -10.80
C SER A 94 0.25 14.05 -11.72
N ARG A 95 1.58 14.10 -11.66
CA ARG A 95 2.39 14.98 -12.51
C ARG A 95 2.99 14.26 -13.72
N GLU A 96 3.34 12.98 -13.59
CA GLU A 96 4.20 12.28 -14.53
C GLU A 96 3.47 11.17 -15.28
N LEU A 97 2.34 10.69 -14.77
CA LEU A 97 1.59 9.61 -15.40
C LEU A 97 0.34 10.14 -16.13
N PRO A 98 -0.10 9.45 -17.19
CA PRO A 98 -1.26 9.88 -17.96
C PRO A 98 -2.57 9.67 -17.18
N ASP A 99 -3.61 10.41 -17.55
CA ASP A 99 -4.98 10.13 -17.10
C ASP A 99 -5.60 8.99 -17.93
N ASP A 100 -5.00 7.81 -17.79
CA ASP A 100 -5.37 6.58 -18.48
C ASP A 100 -5.04 5.37 -17.58
N ILE A 101 -5.55 4.21 -17.93
CA ILE A 101 -5.21 2.92 -17.33
C ILE A 101 -3.95 2.29 -17.97
N LEU A 102 -3.54 2.83 -19.10
CA LEU A 102 -2.37 2.41 -19.87
C LEU A 102 -1.33 3.54 -19.92
N TRP A 103 -0.06 3.17 -19.93
CA TRP A 103 1.02 4.13 -20.13
C TRP A 103 1.80 3.79 -21.41
N PRO A 104 1.52 4.49 -22.52
CA PRO A 104 2.36 4.45 -23.72
C PRO A 104 3.71 5.13 -23.42
N GLU A 105 4.81 4.36 -23.48
CA GLU A 105 6.12 4.81 -22.97
C GLU A 105 6.82 5.78 -23.94
N ASP A 106 6.78 5.50 -25.22
CA ASP A 106 7.53 6.25 -26.24
C ASP A 106 6.68 6.62 -27.45
N GLU A 107 7.29 7.36 -28.41
CA GLU A 107 6.69 7.60 -29.69
C GLU A 107 6.55 6.32 -30.52
N LEU A 108 5.66 6.36 -31.50
CA LEU A 108 5.48 5.27 -32.45
C LEU A 108 6.76 5.09 -33.30
N ILE A 109 7.38 3.93 -33.23
CA ILE A 109 8.63 3.61 -33.93
C ILE A 109 8.27 2.95 -35.26
N PRO A 110 8.59 3.59 -36.42
CA PRO A 110 8.41 2.96 -37.71
C PRO A 110 9.43 1.82 -37.87
N LEU A 111 8.94 0.62 -38.15
CA LEU A 111 9.75 -0.59 -38.35
C LEU A 111 9.90 -0.97 -39.83
N SER A 112 9.24 -0.28 -40.74
CA SER A 112 9.37 -0.46 -42.18
C SER A 112 9.66 0.85 -42.88
N LYS A 113 10.44 0.79 -43.99
CA LYS A 113 10.78 1.97 -44.77
C LYS A 113 9.58 2.69 -45.41
N GLN A 114 8.47 2.00 -45.58
CA GLN A 114 7.25 2.53 -46.20
C GLN A 114 6.16 2.89 -45.18
N GLY A 115 6.45 2.82 -43.86
CA GLY A 115 5.52 3.17 -42.81
C GLY A 115 4.36 2.20 -42.58
N GLY A 116 4.34 1.05 -43.27
CA GLY A 116 3.28 0.05 -43.17
C GLY A 116 3.36 -0.85 -41.91
N PHE A 117 4.43 -0.72 -41.13
CA PHE A 117 4.63 -1.45 -39.89
C PHE A 117 5.32 -0.55 -38.85
N ALA A 118 4.73 -0.45 -37.68
CA ALA A 118 5.24 0.36 -36.57
C ALA A 118 4.93 -0.33 -35.23
N ALA A 119 5.71 0.01 -34.21
CA ALA A 119 5.52 -0.53 -32.85
C ALA A 119 5.59 0.59 -31.81
N ARG A 120 4.98 0.35 -30.66
CA ARG A 120 5.04 1.18 -29.46
C ARG A 120 5.02 0.30 -28.22
N HIS A 121 5.82 0.65 -27.22
CA HIS A 121 5.73 0.02 -25.91
C HIS A 121 4.56 0.60 -25.13
N VAL A 122 3.78 -0.28 -24.50
CA VAL A 122 2.66 0.10 -23.62
C VAL A 122 2.81 -0.64 -22.31
N LEU A 123 2.93 0.10 -21.21
CA LEU A 123 2.94 -0.45 -19.87
C LEU A 123 1.50 -0.63 -19.38
N THR A 124 1.24 -1.78 -18.78
CA THR A 124 -0.07 -2.15 -18.23
C THR A 124 0.09 -2.66 -16.80
N SER A 125 -0.96 -2.58 -16.00
CA SER A 125 -0.98 -3.20 -14.66
C SER A 125 -0.77 -4.71 -14.77
N LYS A 126 0.07 -5.28 -13.89
CA LYS A 126 0.27 -6.73 -13.81
C LYS A 126 -0.94 -7.41 -13.18
N SER A 127 -1.25 -8.61 -13.64
CA SER A 127 -2.18 -9.51 -12.96
C SER A 127 -1.54 -10.12 -11.73
N GLY A 128 -2.34 -10.34 -10.67
CA GLY A 128 -1.88 -10.99 -9.45
C GLY A 128 -2.05 -10.12 -8.21
N VAL A 129 -1.27 -10.40 -7.19
CA VAL A 129 -1.25 -9.67 -5.91
C VAL A 129 0.19 -9.53 -5.43
N ALA A 130 0.56 -8.36 -4.94
CA ALA A 130 1.84 -8.13 -4.29
C ALA A 130 1.81 -8.66 -2.86
N VAL A 131 2.86 -9.38 -2.44
CA VAL A 131 3.02 -9.83 -1.05
C VAL A 131 4.12 -8.99 -0.42
N HIS A 132 3.76 -8.24 0.62
CA HIS A 132 4.67 -7.36 1.35
C HIS A 132 5.03 -7.99 2.69
N ILE A 133 6.25 -8.49 2.82
CA ILE A 133 6.80 -8.98 4.08
C ILE A 133 7.60 -7.84 4.69
N ASN A 134 7.15 -7.35 5.85
CA ASN A 134 7.68 -6.15 6.48
C ASN A 134 8.55 -6.48 7.70
N ALA A 135 9.57 -5.64 7.93
CA ALA A 135 10.43 -5.72 9.09
C ALA A 135 9.77 -5.11 10.34
N PHE A 136 10.31 -5.41 11.52
CA PHE A 136 9.75 -4.94 12.80
C PHE A 136 10.07 -3.48 13.13
N ASN A 137 11.17 -2.95 12.62
CA ASN A 137 11.71 -1.64 13.02
C ASN A 137 10.99 -0.43 12.40
N PHE A 138 10.32 -0.63 11.25
CA PHE A 138 9.49 0.38 10.58
C PHE A 138 8.16 -0.22 10.14
N PRO A 139 7.27 -0.57 11.10
CA PRO A 139 6.01 -1.26 10.80
C PRO A 139 5.04 -0.43 9.94
N CYS A 140 5.05 0.90 10.06
CA CYS A 140 4.25 1.82 9.25
C CYS A 140 4.96 2.17 7.94
N TRP A 141 6.16 2.74 8.01
CA TRP A 141 6.92 3.13 6.82
C TRP A 141 7.14 1.95 5.89
N GLY A 142 7.66 0.84 6.40
CA GLY A 142 7.96 -0.34 5.60
C GLY A 142 6.74 -0.92 4.89
N MET A 143 5.53 -0.75 5.42
CA MET A 143 4.29 -1.06 4.73
C MET A 143 3.96 -0.02 3.67
N LEU A 144 3.92 1.26 4.04
CA LEU A 144 3.39 2.34 3.19
C LEU A 144 4.30 2.62 1.98
N GLU A 145 5.63 2.54 2.14
CA GLU A 145 6.58 2.71 1.03
C GLU A 145 6.43 1.67 -0.08
N LYS A 146 5.99 0.45 0.25
CA LYS A 146 5.70 -0.60 -0.72
C LYS A 146 4.29 -0.48 -1.27
N LEU A 147 3.34 -0.07 -0.41
CA LEU A 147 1.93 0.03 -0.77
C LEU A 147 1.69 1.15 -1.79
N ALA A 148 2.37 2.29 -1.63
CA ALA A 148 2.21 3.44 -2.50
C ALA A 148 2.48 3.13 -3.99
N PRO A 149 3.67 2.62 -4.39
CA PRO A 149 3.92 2.26 -5.79
C PRO A 149 3.08 1.06 -6.24
N THR A 150 2.77 0.11 -5.34
CA THR A 150 1.95 -1.06 -5.66
C THR A 150 0.54 -0.64 -6.09
N TRP A 151 -0.11 0.23 -5.33
CA TRP A 151 -1.43 0.74 -5.67
C TRP A 151 -1.41 1.66 -6.88
N LEU A 152 -0.39 2.51 -6.99
CA LEU A 152 -0.23 3.38 -8.16
C LEU A 152 -0.08 2.55 -9.46
N ALA A 153 0.57 1.39 -9.39
CA ALA A 153 0.68 0.45 -10.49
C ALA A 153 -0.61 -0.39 -10.73
N GLY A 154 -1.68 -0.18 -9.95
CA GLY A 154 -2.95 -0.89 -10.10
C GLY A 154 -2.95 -2.33 -9.56
N MET A 155 -2.08 -2.63 -8.57
CA MET A 155 -1.95 -3.96 -8.00
C MET A 155 -2.44 -3.99 -6.54
N PRO A 156 -3.24 -4.98 -6.11
CA PRO A 156 -3.60 -5.18 -4.71
C PRO A 156 -2.43 -5.75 -3.91
N ALA A 157 -2.47 -5.61 -2.59
CA ALA A 157 -1.42 -6.08 -1.72
C ALA A 157 -1.93 -6.96 -0.57
N ILE A 158 -1.15 -7.99 -0.23
CA ILE A 158 -1.28 -8.76 1.01
C ILE A 158 -0.11 -8.38 1.90
N ILE A 159 -0.41 -7.88 3.08
CA ILE A 159 0.57 -7.39 4.06
C ILE A 159 0.82 -8.46 5.11
N LYS A 160 2.07 -8.84 5.28
CA LYS A 160 2.55 -9.69 6.37
C LYS A 160 3.46 -8.87 7.28
N PRO A 161 2.99 -8.37 8.43
CA PRO A 161 3.82 -7.61 9.36
C PRO A 161 4.81 -8.52 10.10
N ALA A 162 5.83 -7.93 10.72
CA ALA A 162 6.62 -8.62 11.72
C ALA A 162 5.79 -8.77 13.01
N THR A 163 5.80 -9.96 13.61
CA THR A 163 4.98 -10.28 14.79
C THR A 163 5.16 -9.28 15.93
N ALA A 164 6.40 -8.86 16.21
CA ALA A 164 6.70 -7.99 17.35
C ALA A 164 6.00 -6.62 17.33
N THR A 165 5.65 -6.11 16.15
CA THR A 165 5.01 -4.79 15.95
C THR A 165 3.73 -4.88 15.11
N ALA A 166 3.15 -6.07 15.00
CA ALA A 166 1.99 -6.32 14.16
C ALA A 166 0.76 -5.50 14.55
N GLN A 167 0.59 -5.18 15.84
CA GLN A 167 -0.51 -4.35 16.34
C GLN A 167 -0.55 -2.95 15.72
N LEU A 168 0.61 -2.33 15.47
CA LEU A 168 0.67 -1.02 14.86
C LEU A 168 0.32 -1.07 13.36
N THR A 169 0.86 -2.06 12.64
CA THR A 169 0.50 -2.31 11.24
C THR A 169 -1.00 -2.62 11.12
N GLN A 170 -1.54 -3.46 12.01
CA GLN A 170 -2.96 -3.83 12.01
C GLN A 170 -3.86 -2.60 12.26
N ALA A 171 -3.52 -1.74 13.21
CA ALA A 171 -4.28 -0.52 13.46
C ALA A 171 -4.30 0.40 12.23
N MET A 172 -3.17 0.53 11.54
CA MET A 172 -3.09 1.36 10.33
C MET A 172 -3.86 0.74 9.15
N VAL A 173 -3.76 -0.58 8.93
CA VAL A 173 -4.54 -1.28 7.90
C VAL A 173 -6.04 -1.17 8.21
N LYS A 174 -6.44 -1.32 9.48
CA LYS A 174 -7.83 -1.14 9.89
C LYS A 174 -8.33 0.27 9.58
N ALA A 175 -7.55 1.30 9.89
CA ALA A 175 -7.89 2.69 9.56
C ALA A 175 -8.07 2.91 8.05
N ILE A 176 -7.20 2.31 7.23
CA ILE A 176 -7.32 2.35 5.76
C ILE A 176 -8.62 1.68 5.30
N VAL A 177 -8.91 0.49 5.77
CA VAL A 177 -10.11 -0.28 5.37
C VAL A 177 -11.39 0.42 5.83
N ASP A 178 -11.45 0.83 7.09
CA ASP A 178 -12.63 1.49 7.68
C ASP A 178 -12.94 2.85 7.03
N SER A 179 -11.95 3.49 6.43
CA SER A 179 -12.13 4.77 5.71
C SER A 179 -13.04 4.65 4.48
N GLY A 180 -13.14 3.47 3.88
CA GLY A 180 -13.82 3.26 2.60
C GLY A 180 -13.16 3.97 1.40
N LEU A 181 -11.96 4.53 1.57
CA LEU A 181 -11.24 5.28 0.53
C LEU A 181 -10.57 4.37 -0.50
N VAL A 182 -10.38 3.10 -0.19
CA VAL A 182 -9.75 2.12 -1.08
C VAL A 182 -10.75 1.05 -1.50
N PRO A 183 -10.63 0.50 -2.72
CA PRO A 183 -11.49 -0.58 -3.15
C PRO A 183 -11.38 -1.81 -2.23
N GLU A 184 -12.50 -2.50 -2.05
CA GLU A 184 -12.53 -3.79 -1.35
C GLU A 184 -11.52 -4.76 -1.97
N GLY A 185 -10.70 -5.40 -1.14
CA GLY A 185 -9.64 -6.31 -1.59
C GLY A 185 -8.35 -5.65 -2.09
N ALA A 186 -8.26 -4.30 -2.10
CA ALA A 186 -7.01 -3.60 -2.45
C ALA A 186 -5.88 -3.84 -1.43
N ILE A 187 -6.25 -4.13 -0.18
CA ILE A 187 -5.33 -4.48 0.91
C ILE A 187 -5.90 -5.62 1.73
N SER A 188 -5.06 -6.55 2.12
CA SER A 188 -5.35 -7.62 3.08
C SER A 188 -4.19 -7.73 4.06
N LEU A 189 -4.48 -8.03 5.32
CA LEU A 189 -3.49 -8.29 6.37
C LEU A 189 -3.53 -9.79 6.73
N ILE A 190 -2.38 -10.43 6.88
CA ILE A 190 -2.23 -11.82 7.27
C ILE A 190 -1.25 -11.99 8.42
#